data_20ba30c7a5b18572dbcc73ea373a79e6
#
_entry.id   20ba30c7a5b18572dbcc73ea373a79e6
#
_cell.length_a   1.000
_cell.length_b   1.000
_cell.length_c   1.000
_cell.angle_alpha   90.00
_cell.angle_beta   90.00
_cell.angle_gamma   90.00
#
_symmetry.space_group_name_H-M   'P 1'
#
loop_
_entity.id
_entity.type
_entity.pdbx_description
1 polymer ?
#
loop_
_entity_poly.entity_id
_entity_poly.type
_entity_poly.pdbx_seq_one_letter_code
_entity_poly.pdbx_strand_id
1 'polypeptide(L)'
;MQHIWRKRTKRVLLFTALPAVLAFTLAATLIVADGLTDDIRAADVAIVPGNTVEKDGRPSARLRARLDRTVSLYRQGLFADVIVSGGVGSEGFDEAEVMKRYLVENGLPDDRIHVDGGGDNSYLTARNAARMMGANGWRSALVVSQYFHVPRMRLAMKRSGATPVFSAHAQYFELRDLYSIAREVIGYVAYLLRADY
;
A
#
# COMPACT_ATOMS: atom_id res chain seq x y z
N MET A 1 -9.14 -46.39 25.08
CA MET A 1 -9.50 -44.96 25.28
C MET A 1 -8.69 -44.01 24.41
N GLN A 2 -7.39 -44.15 24.25
CA GLN A 2 -6.52 -43.25 23.46
C GLN A 2 -6.88 -43.13 21.97
N HIS A 3 -7.39 -44.20 21.34
CA HIS A 3 -7.73 -44.19 19.90
C HIS A 3 -9.00 -43.37 19.57
N ILE A 4 -9.95 -43.28 20.49
CA ILE A 4 -11.20 -42.50 20.33
C ILE A 4 -10.89 -40.99 20.51
N TRP A 5 -10.00 -40.65 21.43
CA TRP A 5 -9.54 -39.29 21.67
C TRP A 5 -8.78 -38.73 20.45
N ARG A 6 -7.88 -39.52 19.84
CA ARG A 6 -7.18 -39.15 18.63
C ARG A 6 -8.10 -38.91 17.43
N LYS A 7 -9.18 -39.67 17.30
CA LYS A 7 -10.14 -39.48 16.21
C LYS A 7 -11.03 -38.24 16.44
N ARG A 8 -11.39 -37.92 17.66
CA ARG A 8 -12.16 -36.71 18.02
C ARG A 8 -11.30 -35.45 17.81
N THR A 9 -10.07 -35.42 18.29
CA THR A 9 -9.14 -34.27 18.07
C THR A 9 -8.87 -34.05 16.61
N LYS A 10 -8.64 -35.07 15.80
CA LYS A 10 -8.46 -34.92 14.35
C LYS A 10 -9.71 -34.35 13.65
N ARG A 11 -10.92 -34.81 14.06
CA ARG A 11 -12.17 -34.25 13.50
C ARG A 11 -12.36 -32.78 13.90
N VAL A 12 -12.17 -32.43 15.16
CA VAL A 12 -12.27 -31.02 15.62
C VAL A 12 -11.27 -30.15 14.88
N LEU A 13 -10.00 -30.57 14.77
CA LEU A 13 -8.99 -29.86 13.99
C LEU A 13 -9.38 -29.69 12.51
N LEU A 14 -9.96 -30.73 11.90
CA LEU A 14 -10.39 -30.65 10.49
C LEU A 14 -11.56 -29.67 10.32
N PHE A 15 -12.54 -29.69 11.25
CA PHE A 15 -13.72 -28.82 11.18
C PHE A 15 -13.43 -27.36 11.54
N THR A 16 -12.34 -27.04 12.25
CA THR A 16 -11.97 -25.66 12.57
C THR A 16 -10.85 -25.13 11.66
N ALA A 17 -9.82 -25.91 11.39
CA ALA A 17 -8.68 -25.47 10.59
C ALA A 17 -9.01 -25.34 9.10
N LEU A 18 -9.78 -26.26 8.53
CA LEU A 18 -10.11 -26.22 7.10
C LEU A 18 -10.92 -24.97 6.72
N PRO A 19 -12.00 -24.58 7.42
CA PRO A 19 -12.70 -23.33 7.13
C PRO A 19 -11.82 -22.10 7.30
N ALA A 20 -10.94 -22.08 8.30
CA ALA A 20 -10.02 -20.96 8.51
C ALA A 20 -9.01 -20.82 7.36
N VAL A 21 -8.44 -21.93 6.89
CA VAL A 21 -7.54 -21.94 5.74
C VAL A 21 -8.28 -21.50 4.46
N LEU A 22 -9.50 -22.01 4.24
CA LEU A 22 -10.30 -21.60 3.08
C LEU A 22 -10.65 -20.12 3.12
N ALA A 23 -11.07 -19.59 4.26
CA ALA A 23 -11.36 -18.17 4.43
C ALA A 23 -10.12 -17.30 4.21
N PHE A 24 -8.97 -17.71 4.74
CA PHE A 24 -7.70 -17.01 4.52
C PHE A 24 -7.29 -17.01 3.04
N THR A 25 -7.37 -18.16 2.37
CA THR A 25 -7.04 -18.30 0.95
C THR A 25 -7.99 -17.45 0.09
N LEU A 26 -9.28 -17.46 0.39
CA LEU A 26 -10.25 -16.62 -0.30
C LEU A 26 -9.93 -15.13 -0.11
N ALA A 27 -9.66 -14.69 1.12
CA ALA A 27 -9.27 -13.31 1.40
C ALA A 27 -7.99 -12.91 0.66
N ALA A 28 -6.96 -13.76 0.66
CA ALA A 28 -5.73 -13.54 -0.09
C ALA A 28 -6.00 -13.41 -1.61
N THR A 29 -6.82 -14.29 -2.15
CA THR A 29 -7.21 -14.26 -3.58
C THR A 29 -7.95 -12.96 -3.93
N LEU A 30 -8.90 -12.53 -3.08
CA LEU A 30 -9.63 -11.29 -3.30
C LEU A 30 -8.73 -10.05 -3.23
N ILE A 31 -7.80 -10.01 -2.27
CA ILE A 31 -6.81 -8.92 -2.15
C ILE A 31 -5.93 -8.86 -3.41
N VAL A 32 -5.44 -10.01 -3.88
CA VAL A 32 -4.61 -10.07 -5.09
C VAL A 32 -5.41 -9.67 -6.33
N ALA A 33 -6.62 -10.19 -6.50
CA ALA A 33 -7.47 -9.87 -7.64
C ALA A 33 -7.84 -8.38 -7.69
N ASP A 34 -8.25 -7.81 -6.56
CA ASP A 34 -8.56 -6.37 -6.45
C ASP A 34 -7.31 -5.51 -6.71
N GLY A 35 -6.17 -5.90 -6.14
CA GLY A 35 -4.93 -5.14 -6.27
C GLY A 35 -4.27 -5.20 -7.66
N LEU A 36 -4.50 -6.26 -8.41
CA LEU A 36 -4.06 -6.38 -9.81
C LEU A 36 -5.02 -5.68 -10.79
N THR A 37 -6.22 -5.31 -10.31
CA THR A 37 -7.20 -4.58 -11.12
C THR A 37 -6.98 -3.08 -10.92
N ASP A 38 -6.28 -2.45 -11.87
CA ASP A 38 -6.08 -1.00 -11.85
C ASP A 38 -7.41 -0.25 -12.10
N ASP A 39 -7.62 0.82 -11.32
CA ASP A 39 -8.63 1.85 -11.59
C ASP A 39 -7.90 3.16 -11.87
N ILE A 40 -7.38 3.31 -13.08
CA ILE A 40 -6.55 4.45 -13.48
C ILE A 40 -7.43 5.54 -14.05
N ARG A 41 -7.50 6.66 -13.34
CA ARG A 41 -8.20 7.87 -13.77
C ARG A 41 -7.40 9.09 -13.38
N ALA A 42 -7.65 10.19 -14.06
CA ALA A 42 -7.09 11.49 -13.66
C ALA A 42 -7.53 11.83 -12.23
N ALA A 43 -6.59 12.30 -11.43
CA ALA A 43 -6.78 12.68 -10.04
C ALA A 43 -6.00 13.97 -9.76
N ASP A 44 -6.37 14.70 -8.71
CA ASP A 44 -5.69 15.93 -8.33
C ASP A 44 -4.27 15.63 -7.83
N VAL A 45 -4.08 14.51 -7.12
CA VAL A 45 -2.80 14.13 -6.54
C VAL A 45 -2.57 12.62 -6.56
N ALA A 46 -1.32 12.20 -6.79
CA ALA A 46 -0.90 10.82 -6.56
C ALA A 46 -0.42 10.63 -5.11
N ILE A 47 -0.69 9.45 -4.52
CA ILE A 47 -0.21 9.07 -3.19
C ILE A 47 0.70 7.87 -3.33
N VAL A 48 1.97 8.03 -2.95
CA VAL A 48 3.00 6.98 -3.04
C VAL A 48 3.50 6.67 -1.64
N PRO A 49 3.04 5.57 -1.01
CA PRO A 49 3.56 5.15 0.28
C PRO A 49 4.99 4.63 0.16
N GLY A 50 5.79 4.83 1.20
CA GLY A 50 7.17 4.41 1.29
C GLY A 50 7.35 2.88 1.35
N ASN A 51 8.57 2.47 1.18
CA ASN A 51 9.08 1.12 1.36
C ASN A 51 10.59 1.22 1.63
N THR A 52 11.21 0.10 1.95
CA THR A 52 12.62 -0.03 2.28
C THR A 52 13.53 0.76 1.33
N VAL A 53 14.44 1.51 1.90
CA VAL A 53 15.62 2.08 1.25
C VAL A 53 16.79 1.14 1.48
N GLU A 54 17.63 0.93 0.49
CA GLU A 54 18.82 0.08 0.61
C GLU A 54 19.91 0.80 1.46
N LYS A 55 20.87 0.05 1.98
CA LYS A 55 21.97 0.59 2.80
C LYS A 55 22.83 1.64 2.10
N ASP A 56 22.80 1.67 0.77
CA ASP A 56 23.49 2.66 -0.05
C ASP A 56 22.65 3.93 -0.33
N GLY A 57 21.46 4.03 0.29
CA GLY A 57 20.56 5.18 0.15
C GLY A 57 19.71 5.17 -1.12
N ARG A 58 19.70 4.07 -1.88
CA ARG A 58 18.84 3.94 -3.07
C ARG A 58 17.49 3.30 -2.73
N PRO A 59 16.43 3.59 -3.48
CA PRO A 59 15.19 2.86 -3.36
C PRO A 59 15.38 1.37 -3.59
N SER A 60 14.83 0.51 -2.74
CA SER A 60 14.76 -0.93 -3.01
C SER A 60 14.05 -1.21 -4.35
N ALA A 61 14.22 -2.40 -4.90
CA ALA A 61 13.56 -2.77 -6.17
C ALA A 61 12.04 -2.57 -6.14
N ARG A 62 11.39 -2.87 -4.99
CA ARG A 62 9.96 -2.61 -4.77
C ARG A 62 9.63 -1.12 -4.76
N LEU A 63 10.39 -0.32 -4.02
CA LEU A 63 10.17 1.12 -3.93
C LEU A 63 10.40 1.77 -5.30
N ARG A 64 11.49 1.40 -5.97
CA ARG A 64 11.79 1.88 -7.33
C ARG A 64 10.64 1.58 -8.31
N ALA A 65 10.10 0.37 -8.28
CA ALA A 65 8.97 0.04 -9.16
C ALA A 65 7.72 0.89 -8.92
N ARG A 66 7.45 1.31 -7.66
CA ARG A 66 6.39 2.30 -7.38
C ARG A 66 6.71 3.65 -8.02
N LEU A 67 7.94 4.10 -7.83
CA LEU A 67 8.39 5.40 -8.34
C LEU A 67 8.39 5.42 -9.87
N ASP A 68 8.87 4.35 -10.52
CA ASP A 68 8.81 4.19 -11.97
C ASP A 68 7.37 4.23 -12.49
N ARG A 69 6.44 3.54 -11.79
CA ARG A 69 5.02 3.59 -12.13
C ARG A 69 4.47 5.01 -11.97
N THR A 70 4.85 5.70 -10.90
CA THR A 70 4.45 7.11 -10.66
C THR A 70 4.95 8.02 -11.77
N VAL A 71 6.21 7.91 -12.18
CA VAL A 71 6.78 8.66 -13.31
C VAL A 71 6.00 8.40 -14.61
N SER A 72 5.70 7.13 -14.90
CA SER A 72 4.93 6.75 -16.08
C SER A 72 3.54 7.38 -16.11
N LEU A 73 2.82 7.37 -14.97
CA LEU A 73 1.48 7.94 -14.86
C LEU A 73 1.51 9.49 -14.89
N TYR A 74 2.52 10.11 -14.31
CA TYR A 74 2.75 11.55 -14.38
C TYR A 74 2.94 12.01 -15.85
N ARG A 75 3.78 11.29 -16.62
CA ARG A 75 4.01 11.55 -18.04
C ARG A 75 2.76 11.41 -18.91
N GLN A 76 1.78 10.63 -18.44
CA GLN A 76 0.47 10.49 -19.07
C GLN A 76 -0.50 11.63 -18.69
N GLY A 77 -0.09 12.55 -17.80
CA GLY A 77 -0.92 13.67 -17.35
C GLY A 77 -2.06 13.28 -16.40
N LEU A 78 -1.92 12.17 -15.69
CA LEU A 78 -2.99 11.66 -14.80
C LEU A 78 -3.07 12.40 -13.47
N PHE A 79 -2.06 13.15 -13.10
CA PHE A 79 -2.03 14.04 -11.93
C PHE A 79 -0.94 15.12 -12.14
N ALA A 80 -1.06 16.23 -11.42
CA ALA A 80 -0.06 17.30 -11.44
C ALA A 80 0.85 17.25 -10.22
N ASP A 81 0.34 16.80 -9.08
CA ASP A 81 1.03 16.79 -7.79
C ASP A 81 1.16 15.37 -7.26
N VAL A 82 2.18 15.10 -6.44
CA VAL A 82 2.41 13.82 -5.81
C VAL A 82 2.77 13.99 -4.34
N ILE A 83 2.15 13.21 -3.45
CA ILE A 83 2.56 13.05 -2.06
C ILE A 83 3.37 11.77 -1.96
N VAL A 84 4.62 11.89 -1.53
CA VAL A 84 5.48 10.77 -1.13
C VAL A 84 5.46 10.68 0.39
N SER A 85 5.07 9.52 0.93
CA SER A 85 4.84 9.37 2.38
C SER A 85 5.60 8.15 2.90
N GLY A 86 6.53 8.38 3.82
CA GLY A 86 7.33 7.36 4.49
C GLY A 86 7.98 7.93 5.74
N GLY A 87 8.49 7.08 6.61
CA GLY A 87 9.25 7.46 7.79
C GLY A 87 10.74 7.20 7.62
N VAL A 88 11.46 7.28 8.74
CA VAL A 88 12.87 6.89 8.79
C VAL A 88 12.96 5.38 8.95
N GLY A 89 13.48 4.69 7.93
CA GLY A 89 13.68 3.25 7.94
C GLY A 89 14.80 2.79 8.91
N SER A 90 14.91 1.48 9.10
CA SER A 90 15.96 0.86 9.95
C SER A 90 17.37 1.16 9.45
N GLU A 91 17.51 1.50 8.19
CA GLU A 91 18.76 1.87 7.52
C GLU A 91 19.18 3.33 7.78
N GLY A 92 18.33 4.12 8.49
CA GLY A 92 18.59 5.50 8.87
C GLY A 92 18.28 6.54 7.79
N PHE A 93 17.67 6.14 6.69
CA PHE A 93 17.24 7.05 5.62
C PHE A 93 15.77 7.44 5.79
N ASP A 94 15.45 8.71 5.52
CA ASP A 94 14.08 9.17 5.32
C ASP A 94 13.57 8.66 3.97
N GLU A 95 12.61 7.74 3.99
CA GLU A 95 12.05 7.12 2.79
C GLU A 95 11.40 8.16 1.86
N ALA A 96 10.71 9.15 2.44
CA ALA A 96 9.99 10.16 1.66
C ALA A 96 10.97 11.09 0.94
N GLU A 97 12.08 11.47 1.57
CA GLU A 97 13.14 12.27 0.92
C GLU A 97 13.88 11.49 -0.17
N VAL A 98 14.11 10.19 0.04
CA VAL A 98 14.69 9.32 -1.00
C VAL A 98 13.75 9.22 -2.20
N MET A 99 12.43 9.07 -1.95
CA MET A 99 11.42 9.04 -3.01
C MET A 99 11.37 10.36 -3.79
N LYS A 100 11.37 11.50 -3.09
CA LYS A 100 11.38 12.82 -3.72
C LYS A 100 12.58 12.96 -4.65
N ARG A 101 13.79 12.71 -4.14
CA ARG A 101 15.01 12.78 -4.95
C ARG A 101 14.92 11.94 -6.21
N TYR A 102 14.45 10.70 -6.09
CA TYR A 102 14.30 9.81 -7.23
C TYR A 102 13.31 10.37 -8.27
N LEU A 103 12.17 10.90 -7.85
CA LEU A 103 11.18 11.47 -8.76
C LEU A 103 11.72 12.71 -9.49
N VAL A 104 12.45 13.59 -8.79
CA VAL A 104 13.11 14.76 -9.41
C VAL A 104 14.13 14.34 -10.47
N GLU A 105 14.99 13.37 -10.14
CA GLU A 105 15.97 12.80 -11.07
C GLU A 105 15.33 12.19 -12.32
N ASN A 106 14.04 11.76 -12.22
CA ASN A 106 13.28 11.18 -13.33
C ASN A 106 12.29 12.15 -13.99
N GLY A 107 12.43 13.47 -13.69
CA GLY A 107 11.78 14.54 -14.43
C GLY A 107 10.45 15.06 -13.87
N LEU A 108 10.11 14.75 -12.63
CA LEU A 108 9.02 15.44 -11.95
C LEU A 108 9.54 16.75 -11.35
N PRO A 109 8.81 17.87 -11.49
CA PRO A 109 9.21 19.13 -10.88
C PRO A 109 9.24 19.05 -9.34
N ASP A 110 10.26 19.62 -8.72
CA ASP A 110 10.48 19.58 -7.27
C ASP A 110 9.31 20.19 -6.49
N ASP A 111 8.73 21.28 -6.99
CA ASP A 111 7.59 21.99 -6.41
C ASP A 111 6.26 21.23 -6.49
N ARG A 112 6.21 20.14 -7.26
CA ARG A 112 5.06 19.24 -7.40
C ARG A 112 5.16 18.01 -6.51
N ILE A 113 6.23 17.85 -5.75
CA ILE A 113 6.47 16.69 -4.88
C ILE A 113 6.36 17.11 -3.42
N HIS A 114 5.32 16.65 -2.76
CA HIS A 114 5.01 16.97 -1.37
C HIS A 114 5.46 15.83 -0.46
N VAL A 115 6.35 16.13 0.47
CA VAL A 115 6.97 15.15 1.36
C VAL A 115 6.17 15.02 2.65
N ASP A 116 5.83 13.77 3.01
CA ASP A 116 5.30 13.39 4.32
C ASP A 116 6.28 12.43 5.00
N GLY A 117 7.18 12.95 5.83
CA GLY A 117 8.15 12.17 6.62
C GLY A 117 7.53 11.48 7.85
N GLY A 118 6.22 11.62 8.08
CA GLY A 118 5.50 11.01 9.21
C GLY A 118 4.68 9.78 8.82
N GLY A 119 4.91 9.21 7.66
CA GLY A 119 4.16 8.08 7.11
C GLY A 119 4.65 6.70 7.55
N ASP A 120 4.93 6.48 8.83
CA ASP A 120 5.49 5.22 9.38
C ASP A 120 4.62 3.97 9.11
N ASN A 121 3.37 4.15 8.81
CA ASN A 121 2.43 3.09 8.44
C ASN A 121 1.29 3.63 7.57
N SER A 122 0.54 2.75 6.93
CA SER A 122 -0.50 3.14 5.98
C SER A 122 -1.65 3.96 6.58
N TYR A 123 -1.89 3.85 7.89
CA TYR A 123 -2.86 4.70 8.59
C TYR A 123 -2.36 6.14 8.67
N LEU A 124 -1.11 6.33 9.11
CA LEU A 124 -0.50 7.66 9.20
C LEU A 124 -0.35 8.28 7.81
N THR A 125 0.14 7.52 6.83
CA THR A 125 0.17 7.94 5.42
C THR A 125 -1.19 8.44 4.96
N ALA A 126 -2.27 7.67 5.16
CA ALA A 126 -3.60 8.05 4.70
C ALA A 126 -4.13 9.30 5.40
N ARG A 127 -3.97 9.39 6.73
CA ARG A 127 -4.38 10.55 7.53
C ARG A 127 -3.62 11.81 7.15
N ASN A 128 -2.30 11.70 6.98
CA ASN A 128 -1.46 12.84 6.61
C ASN A 128 -1.77 13.30 5.18
N ALA A 129 -1.90 12.34 4.23
CA ALA A 129 -2.29 12.64 2.86
C ALA A 129 -3.66 13.31 2.78
N ALA A 130 -4.67 12.82 3.50
CA ALA A 130 -6.00 13.45 3.54
C ALA A 130 -5.94 14.88 4.08
N ARG A 131 -5.11 15.16 5.11
CA ARG A 131 -4.89 16.50 5.63
C ARG A 131 -4.24 17.42 4.59
N MET A 132 -3.19 16.93 3.91
CA MET A 132 -2.52 17.67 2.83
C MET A 132 -3.46 17.92 1.66
N MET A 133 -4.30 16.94 1.29
CA MET A 133 -5.34 17.12 0.29
C MET A 133 -6.31 18.25 0.66
N GLY A 134 -6.82 18.25 1.90
CA GLY A 134 -7.69 19.30 2.40
C GLY A 134 -7.05 20.69 2.37
N ALA A 135 -5.80 20.80 2.76
CA ALA A 135 -5.05 22.07 2.77
C ALA A 135 -4.81 22.63 1.37
N ASN A 136 -4.66 21.77 0.36
CA ASN A 136 -4.42 22.16 -1.04
C ASN A 136 -5.68 22.17 -1.91
N GLY A 137 -6.86 21.84 -1.35
CA GLY A 137 -8.12 21.78 -2.10
C GLY A 137 -8.23 20.60 -3.07
N TRP A 138 -7.37 19.58 -2.94
CA TRP A 138 -7.42 18.35 -3.74
C TRP A 138 -8.59 17.45 -3.31
N ARG A 139 -9.37 17.00 -4.26
CA ARG A 139 -10.60 16.24 -4.04
C ARG A 139 -10.52 14.78 -4.46
N SER A 140 -9.51 14.41 -5.24
CA SER A 140 -9.33 13.05 -5.76
C SER A 140 -7.88 12.60 -5.61
N ALA A 141 -7.68 11.30 -5.36
CA ALA A 141 -6.35 10.71 -5.18
C ALA A 141 -6.16 9.47 -6.05
N LEU A 142 -4.94 9.29 -6.57
CA LEU A 142 -4.49 8.08 -7.24
C LEU A 142 -3.39 7.41 -6.38
N VAL A 143 -3.71 6.30 -5.74
CA VAL A 143 -2.77 5.50 -4.95
C VAL A 143 -1.88 4.68 -5.88
N VAL A 144 -0.55 4.79 -5.74
CA VAL A 144 0.42 3.97 -6.48
C VAL A 144 1.20 3.10 -5.49
N SER A 145 1.01 1.78 -5.53
CA SER A 145 1.65 0.86 -4.59
C SER A 145 1.80 -0.55 -5.18
N GLN A 146 2.38 -1.51 -4.44
CA GLN A 146 2.33 -2.93 -4.84
C GLN A 146 0.88 -3.44 -4.81
N TYR A 147 0.57 -4.35 -5.76
CA TYR A 147 -0.77 -4.91 -5.93
C TYR A 147 -1.39 -5.44 -4.62
N PHE A 148 -0.63 -6.17 -3.80
CA PHE A 148 -1.14 -6.71 -2.53
C PHE A 148 -1.44 -5.61 -1.49
N HIS A 149 -0.80 -4.43 -1.59
CA HIS A 149 -0.96 -3.31 -0.65
C HIS A 149 -2.04 -2.30 -1.10
N VAL A 150 -2.31 -2.20 -2.40
CA VAL A 150 -3.30 -1.27 -2.98
C VAL A 150 -4.66 -1.33 -2.28
N PRO A 151 -5.28 -2.52 -2.05
CA PRO A 151 -6.61 -2.57 -1.42
C PRO A 151 -6.63 -1.95 -0.02
N ARG A 152 -5.61 -2.24 0.81
CA ARG A 152 -5.52 -1.69 2.16
C ARG A 152 -5.22 -0.19 2.16
N MET A 153 -4.36 0.27 1.27
CA MET A 153 -4.08 1.70 1.17
C MET A 153 -5.30 2.49 0.70
N ARG A 154 -6.03 1.98 -0.29
CA ARG A 154 -7.31 2.55 -0.76
C ARG A 154 -8.36 2.63 0.36
N LEU A 155 -8.49 1.54 1.16
CA LEU A 155 -9.36 1.51 2.33
C LEU A 155 -8.96 2.58 3.36
N ALA A 156 -7.66 2.68 3.67
CA ALA A 156 -7.14 3.68 4.61
C ALA A 156 -7.45 5.12 4.14
N MET A 157 -7.20 5.43 2.86
CA MET A 157 -7.49 6.74 2.27
C MET A 157 -8.98 7.09 2.37
N LYS A 158 -9.87 6.17 1.98
CA LYS A 158 -11.33 6.37 2.07
C LYS A 158 -11.78 6.63 3.50
N ARG A 159 -11.24 5.89 4.47
CA ARG A 159 -11.56 6.08 5.89
C ARG A 159 -11.00 7.38 6.46
N SER A 160 -9.93 7.90 5.90
CA SER A 160 -9.39 9.22 6.27
C SER A 160 -10.11 10.39 5.57
N GLY A 161 -11.22 10.12 4.86
CA GLY A 161 -12.06 11.14 4.22
C GLY A 161 -11.70 11.46 2.77
N ALA A 162 -10.65 10.87 2.21
CA ALA A 162 -10.31 11.05 0.81
C ALA A 162 -11.24 10.21 -0.09
N THR A 163 -11.99 10.84 -0.97
CA THR A 163 -12.87 10.18 -1.94
C THR A 163 -13.22 11.15 -3.08
N PRO A 164 -13.12 10.75 -4.38
CA PRO A 164 -12.79 9.40 -4.85
C PRO A 164 -11.29 9.04 -4.71
N VAL A 165 -11.02 7.73 -4.56
CA VAL A 165 -9.66 7.17 -4.52
C VAL A 165 -9.53 6.11 -5.61
N PHE A 166 -8.68 6.38 -6.57
CA PHE A 166 -8.27 5.50 -7.67
C PHE A 166 -7.01 4.74 -7.30
N SER A 167 -6.58 3.80 -8.14
CA SER A 167 -5.37 3.02 -7.84
C SER A 167 -4.67 2.50 -9.10
N ALA A 168 -3.34 2.42 -9.00
CA ALA A 168 -2.48 1.76 -9.96
C ALA A 168 -1.45 0.91 -9.22
N HIS A 169 -1.23 -0.34 -9.67
CA HIS A 169 -0.19 -1.15 -9.08
C HIS A 169 1.17 -0.95 -9.77
N ALA A 170 2.24 -1.09 -8.99
CA ALA A 170 3.61 -1.16 -9.49
C ALA A 170 3.84 -2.51 -10.16
N GLN A 171 4.44 -2.50 -11.35
CA GLN A 171 4.70 -3.70 -12.15
C GLN A 171 5.98 -4.40 -11.68
N TYR A 172 5.93 -4.98 -10.48
CA TYR A 172 7.03 -5.71 -9.89
C TYR A 172 6.51 -6.87 -9.04
N PHE A 173 7.05 -8.06 -9.27
CA PHE A 173 6.65 -9.30 -8.62
C PHE A 173 7.88 -10.06 -8.14
N GLU A 174 7.84 -10.61 -6.93
CA GLU A 174 8.90 -11.42 -6.37
C GLU A 174 8.36 -12.51 -5.42
N LEU A 175 9.14 -13.55 -5.14
CA LEU A 175 8.71 -14.65 -4.25
C LEU A 175 8.33 -14.17 -2.83
N ARG A 176 8.95 -13.11 -2.36
CA ARG A 176 8.63 -12.48 -1.07
C ARG A 176 7.21 -11.92 -1.02
N ASP A 177 6.53 -11.77 -2.17
CA ASP A 177 5.14 -11.31 -2.22
C ASP A 177 4.20 -12.28 -1.53
N LEU A 178 4.48 -13.59 -1.52
CA LEU A 178 3.68 -14.58 -0.78
C LEU A 178 3.59 -14.25 0.71
N TYR A 179 4.72 -13.89 1.33
CA TYR A 179 4.74 -13.40 2.72
C TYR A 179 3.98 -12.07 2.86
N SER A 180 4.17 -11.16 1.92
CA SER A 180 3.50 -9.86 1.94
C SER A 180 1.99 -10.00 1.83
N ILE A 181 1.47 -10.87 0.95
CA ILE A 181 0.05 -11.18 0.80
C ILE A 181 -0.52 -11.72 2.12
N ALA A 182 0.17 -12.68 2.75
CA ALA A 182 -0.28 -13.24 4.03
C ALA A 182 -0.39 -12.14 5.12
N ARG A 183 0.59 -11.24 5.19
CA ARG A 183 0.57 -10.09 6.10
C ARG A 183 -0.57 -9.11 5.77
N GLU A 184 -0.85 -8.91 4.49
CA GLU A 184 -1.91 -7.99 4.06
C GLU A 184 -3.31 -8.51 4.38
N VAL A 185 -3.55 -9.83 4.36
CA VAL A 185 -4.83 -10.40 4.83
C VAL A 185 -5.09 -9.97 6.27
N ILE A 186 -4.10 -10.14 7.16
CA ILE A 186 -4.22 -9.75 8.57
C ILE A 186 -4.37 -8.23 8.70
N GLY A 187 -3.53 -7.48 7.98
CA GLY A 187 -3.55 -6.02 7.99
C GLY A 187 -4.86 -5.44 7.50
N TYR A 188 -5.42 -5.98 6.42
CA TYR A 188 -6.69 -5.52 5.85
C TYR A 188 -7.85 -5.72 6.82
N VAL A 189 -7.94 -6.91 7.46
CA VAL A 189 -8.95 -7.20 8.49
C VAL A 189 -8.79 -6.25 9.68
N ALA A 190 -7.55 -6.02 10.15
CA ALA A 190 -7.30 -5.07 11.24
C ALA A 190 -7.77 -3.64 10.89
N TYR A 191 -7.59 -3.22 9.63
CA TYR A 191 -8.08 -1.93 9.14
C TYR A 191 -9.60 -1.89 9.00
N LEU A 192 -10.25 -3.00 8.62
CA LEU A 192 -11.73 -3.08 8.60
C LEU A 192 -12.34 -2.96 10.01
N LEU A 193 -11.66 -3.51 11.02
CA LEU A 193 -12.16 -3.53 12.41
C LEU A 193 -11.76 -2.30 13.22
N ARG A 194 -10.84 -1.47 12.73
CA ARG A 194 -10.40 -0.26 13.43
C ARG A 194 -11.52 0.77 13.48
N ALA A 195 -11.88 1.21 14.68
CA ALA A 195 -12.96 2.16 14.91
C ALA A 195 -12.51 3.63 14.74
N ASP A 196 -11.21 3.92 14.96
CA ASP A 196 -10.66 5.28 15.00
C ASP A 196 -9.92 5.60 13.69
N TYR A 197 -10.46 6.55 12.95
CA TYR A 197 -9.84 7.17 11.77
C TYR A 197 -9.93 8.67 11.87
#